data_2fc13fb2f9091a400d0164a0289d8656
#
_entry.id   2fc13fb2f9091a400d0164a0289d8656
#
_cell.length_a   1.000
_cell.length_b   1.000
_cell.length_c   1.000
_cell.angle_alpha   90.00
_cell.angle_beta   90.00
_cell.angle_gamma   90.00
#
_symmetry.space_group_name_H-M   'P 1'
#
loop_
_entity.id
_entity.type
_entity.pdbx_description
1 polymer ?
#
loop_
_entity_poly.entity_id
_entity_poly.type
_entity_poly.pdbx_seq_one_letter_code
_entity_poly.pdbx_strand_id
1 'polypeptide(L)'
;MKTKRKWISRAAVSLGLLTMFGGIALSAGSAVVHAAQTISDNPTSDNTTPRTITLWKYEIKSAADLGERGDGLELSGTAPELAGKTLMQDVHFEIVRVKANTGKKLTDPLKQKEGAGEDYTIDTSFPTTTGHTDSDGKLTFDVSDILGLDGSTGKEHKLADGIYLIREIPNPDTGKYDYTVPAAGTGTYTDSNGVHKKEISTPMSPFFAYLPQTKREKDPANPGNYLSSGELIYDVHVYPKNIVTDSELDKTVEGGKGYSIKAGQDFQWEATTKLPTGLYSKVTEDMTIINRHDKDGNPLPDLPVTAGTELYADYFFVHDELAKELHLDDVEVQFYNPNTDAWDTMTLNNEYEVYKNGSSTKEASGPITDGVTAKTDIRVELTQAGMKKIEELSPERYSHIRVIYKTHTDIDFNGIIENEYDTGYLIPGQKPKTDSSENNPEYYDGGFNIKKVTEDGTNLEGAEFHIALTKEDAEKEIFLADDGVAYPKGTPGVNFLTSESDSSGNAKFDGLKLDWFTDDDGDGKQDPDNAAEATWPKTEPAGGGDYIHKSYWVVETKSPAGYELLKTPQEVVVDLYTHEDVSGAIVPELTVENKSKTDLPFTGGTGTMLIIIIAIGAITIGTAAIAIDKKRRAV
;
A
#
# COMPACT_ATOMS: atom_id res chain seq x y z
N MET A 1 17.25 -13.16 -11.47
CA MET A 1 18.17 -12.02 -11.28
C MET A 1 17.32 -10.78 -11.42
N LYS A 2 16.62 -10.38 -10.35
CA LYS A 2 15.65 -9.27 -10.34
C LYS A 2 16.39 -7.95 -10.21
N THR A 3 16.42 -7.16 -11.24
CA THR A 3 16.89 -5.78 -11.22
C THR A 3 15.77 -4.90 -10.69
N LYS A 4 15.79 -4.62 -9.40
CA LYS A 4 14.96 -3.55 -8.81
C LYS A 4 15.42 -2.22 -9.40
N ARG A 5 14.60 -1.59 -10.21
CA ARG A 5 14.74 -0.17 -10.55
C ARG A 5 14.35 0.64 -9.33
N LYS A 6 15.34 1.00 -8.52
CA LYS A 6 15.16 2.04 -7.50
C LYS A 6 14.99 3.36 -8.23
N TRP A 7 13.84 3.94 -8.13
CA TRP A 7 13.65 5.37 -8.34
C TRP A 7 14.37 6.10 -7.21
N ILE A 8 15.47 6.71 -7.53
CA ILE A 8 16.24 7.52 -6.59
C ILE A 8 15.61 8.91 -6.63
N SER A 9 14.82 9.23 -5.61
CA SER A 9 14.56 10.62 -5.29
C SER A 9 15.90 11.29 -5.00
N ARG A 10 16.33 12.20 -5.85
CA ARG A 10 17.46 13.06 -5.55
C ARG A 10 17.03 14.09 -4.52
N ALA A 11 16.93 13.68 -3.26
CA ALA A 11 17.08 14.60 -2.17
C ALA A 11 18.55 15.04 -2.19
N ALA A 12 18.78 16.30 -2.46
CA ALA A 12 20.10 16.90 -2.28
C ALA A 12 20.40 16.90 -0.77
N VAL A 13 21.07 15.85 -0.32
CA VAL A 13 21.69 15.83 1.00
C VAL A 13 22.92 16.70 0.89
N SER A 14 22.81 17.94 1.31
CA SER A 14 23.99 18.73 1.67
C SER A 14 24.54 18.13 2.95
N LEU A 15 25.60 17.36 2.83
CA LEU A 15 26.37 16.82 3.94
C LEU A 15 27.05 17.98 4.66
N GLY A 16 26.38 18.57 5.64
CA GLY A 16 26.99 19.48 6.58
C GLY A 16 27.95 18.73 7.48
N LEU A 17 29.21 19.08 7.44
CA LEU A 17 30.25 18.56 8.30
C LEU A 17 29.85 18.81 9.76
N LEU A 18 29.58 17.73 10.49
CA LEU A 18 29.34 17.77 11.93
C LEU A 18 30.66 18.07 12.65
N THR A 19 30.96 19.34 12.88
CA THR A 19 31.97 19.69 13.87
C THR A 19 31.29 19.71 15.23
N MET A 20 31.62 18.73 16.06
CA MET A 20 31.28 18.73 17.48
C MET A 20 31.93 19.94 18.17
N PHE A 21 31.15 20.96 18.44
CA PHE A 21 31.41 21.89 19.54
C PHE A 21 30.18 21.93 20.40
N GLY A 22 30.42 21.79 21.73
CA GLY A 22 29.38 21.59 22.72
C GLY A 22 28.25 22.61 22.61
N GLY A 23 27.06 22.13 22.28
CA GLY A 23 25.84 22.91 22.33
C GLY A 23 25.54 23.25 23.78
N ILE A 24 25.40 24.52 24.06
CA ILE A 24 24.76 24.99 25.30
C ILE A 24 23.28 24.74 25.10
N ALA A 25 22.76 23.64 25.69
CA ALA A 25 21.33 23.45 25.80
C ALA A 25 20.77 24.57 26.70
N LEU A 26 20.08 25.52 26.10
CA LEU A 26 19.26 26.43 26.85
C LEU A 26 18.08 25.65 27.42
N SER A 27 18.14 25.34 28.71
CA SER A 27 17.06 24.71 29.44
C SER A 27 15.81 25.58 29.40
N ALA A 28 14.73 25.07 28.84
CA ALA A 28 13.40 25.65 28.98
C ALA A 28 13.00 25.59 30.46
N GLY A 29 13.04 26.72 31.12
CA GLY A 29 12.69 26.84 32.53
C GLY A 29 12.75 28.27 33.04
N SER A 30 11.98 29.16 32.46
CA SER A 30 11.60 30.42 33.10
C SER A 30 10.23 30.83 32.57
N ALA A 31 9.26 30.93 33.46
CA ALA A 31 7.99 31.56 33.13
C ALA A 31 8.28 32.93 32.55
N VAL A 32 8.26 33.08 31.24
CA VAL A 32 8.37 34.37 30.57
C VAL A 32 7.08 35.13 30.89
N VAL A 33 7.16 36.06 31.81
CA VAL A 33 6.16 37.11 31.92
C VAL A 33 6.10 37.75 30.54
N HIS A 34 4.96 37.74 29.90
CA HIS A 34 4.72 38.41 28.62
C HIS A 34 5.08 39.90 28.79
N ALA A 35 6.32 40.25 28.50
CA ALA A 35 6.67 41.61 28.30
C ALA A 35 6.01 42.07 27.01
N ALA A 36 5.36 43.22 27.03
CA ALA A 36 4.81 43.82 25.81
C ALA A 36 5.91 43.86 24.73
N GLN A 37 5.59 43.45 23.50
CA GLN A 37 6.53 43.45 22.39
C GLN A 37 7.27 44.77 22.29
N THR A 38 8.60 44.74 22.18
CA THR A 38 9.41 45.93 22.21
C THR A 38 9.50 46.57 20.83
N ILE A 39 8.73 47.62 20.61
CA ILE A 39 8.75 48.47 19.41
C ILE A 39 9.36 49.81 19.79
N SER A 40 10.31 50.29 19.00
CA SER A 40 10.96 51.59 19.19
C SER A 40 10.61 52.53 18.05
N ASP A 41 10.15 53.74 18.40
CA ASP A 41 9.90 54.82 17.44
C ASP A 41 11.21 55.41 16.86
N ASN A 42 12.36 55.01 17.41
CA ASN A 42 13.65 55.43 16.90
C ASN A 42 14.09 54.56 15.72
N PRO A 43 14.29 55.11 14.51
CA PRO A 43 14.74 54.35 13.34
C PRO A 43 16.19 53.91 13.43
N THR A 44 16.90 54.28 14.49
CA THR A 44 18.27 53.84 14.74
C THR A 44 18.30 52.77 15.80
N SER A 45 18.89 51.62 15.48
CA SER A 45 19.06 50.51 16.41
C SER A 45 19.86 50.96 17.66
N ASP A 46 19.30 50.65 18.83
CA ASP A 46 19.95 50.89 20.12
C ASP A 46 20.82 49.69 20.56
N ASN A 47 21.59 49.87 21.63
CA ASN A 47 22.52 48.88 22.14
C ASN A 47 22.03 48.13 23.39
N THR A 48 20.82 48.39 23.85
CA THR A 48 20.35 47.90 25.16
C THR A 48 19.13 46.99 25.07
N THR A 49 18.35 47.13 24.00
CA THR A 49 17.15 46.28 23.79
C THR A 49 17.54 44.88 23.36
N PRO A 50 17.06 43.81 24.00
CA PRO A 50 17.30 42.43 23.59
C PRO A 50 16.85 42.17 22.16
N ARG A 51 17.52 41.23 21.47
CA ARG A 51 17.22 40.78 20.12
C ARG A 51 16.68 39.35 20.17
N THR A 52 15.39 39.19 19.90
CA THR A 52 14.74 37.90 19.95
C THR A 52 13.97 37.61 18.66
N ILE A 53 13.93 36.32 18.30
CA ILE A 53 13.05 35.81 17.24
C ILE A 53 12.23 34.70 17.87
N THR A 54 10.91 34.90 17.91
CA THR A 54 9.96 33.94 18.48
C THR A 54 9.17 33.26 17.37
N LEU A 55 9.26 31.94 17.34
CA LEU A 55 8.52 31.08 16.41
C LEU A 55 7.29 30.54 17.12
N TRP A 56 6.14 30.57 16.44
CA TRP A 56 4.89 29.92 16.87
C TRP A 56 4.50 28.90 15.79
N LYS A 57 4.71 27.63 16.08
CA LYS A 57 4.57 26.56 15.09
C LYS A 57 3.16 25.98 15.10
N TYR A 58 2.54 25.96 13.92
CA TYR A 58 1.18 25.45 13.72
C TYR A 58 1.10 24.38 12.65
N GLU A 59 0.22 23.41 12.91
CA GLU A 59 -0.32 22.52 11.90
C GLU A 59 -1.46 23.22 11.15
N ILE A 60 -1.48 23.09 9.83
CA ILE A 60 -2.56 23.54 8.95
C ILE A 60 -3.00 22.39 8.06
N LYS A 61 -4.23 22.47 7.54
CA LYS A 61 -4.82 21.43 6.70
C LYS A 61 -4.49 21.59 5.21
N SER A 62 -4.31 22.82 4.75
CA SER A 62 -4.06 23.11 3.33
C SER A 62 -3.23 24.37 3.14
N ALA A 63 -2.72 24.59 1.94
CA ALA A 63 -2.02 25.81 1.57
C ALA A 63 -2.91 27.07 1.69
N ALA A 64 -4.23 26.94 1.55
CA ALA A 64 -5.15 28.05 1.75
C ALA A 64 -5.14 28.60 3.18
N ASP A 65 -4.74 27.79 4.16
CA ASP A 65 -4.63 28.18 5.57
C ASP A 65 -3.30 28.86 5.90
N LEU A 66 -2.42 29.06 4.93
CA LEU A 66 -1.13 29.73 5.14
C LEU A 66 -1.34 31.15 5.65
N GLY A 67 -2.36 31.84 5.18
CA GLY A 67 -2.68 33.21 5.55
C GLY A 67 -1.71 34.25 5.01
N GLU A 68 -1.88 35.49 5.42
CA GLU A 68 -1.00 36.58 5.02
C GLU A 68 0.44 36.42 5.54
N ARG A 69 1.37 37.03 4.85
CA ARG A 69 2.75 37.14 5.31
C ARG A 69 2.81 37.94 6.61
N GLY A 70 3.44 37.36 7.63
CA GLY A 70 3.62 38.03 8.93
C GLY A 70 4.37 39.38 8.83
N ASP A 71 3.96 40.32 9.65
CA ASP A 71 4.57 41.67 9.78
C ASP A 71 5.65 41.73 10.86
N GLY A 72 5.87 40.65 11.59
CA GLY A 72 6.82 40.51 12.69
C GLY A 72 6.22 40.87 14.06
N LEU A 73 4.91 41.19 14.11
CA LEU A 73 4.21 41.47 15.35
C LEU A 73 3.66 40.20 15.99
N GLU A 74 3.48 40.25 17.32
CA GLU A 74 2.80 39.19 18.04
C GLU A 74 1.30 39.23 17.76
N LEU A 75 0.75 38.11 17.27
CA LEU A 75 -0.70 37.94 17.09
C LEU A 75 -1.35 37.66 18.44
N SER A 76 -2.52 38.24 18.70
CA SER A 76 -3.31 37.84 19.86
C SER A 76 -3.74 36.39 19.72
N GLY A 77 -3.86 35.63 20.82
CA GLY A 77 -4.30 34.24 20.82
C GLY A 77 -5.73 34.03 20.25
N THR A 78 -6.48 35.11 20.03
CA THR A 78 -7.82 35.12 19.41
C THR A 78 -7.78 35.65 17.97
N ALA A 79 -6.59 35.84 17.39
CA ALA A 79 -6.46 36.34 16.02
C ALA A 79 -7.12 35.34 15.02
N PRO A 80 -7.89 35.84 14.03
CA PRO A 80 -8.53 34.98 13.04
C PRO A 80 -7.54 34.10 12.29
N GLU A 81 -6.31 34.57 12.12
CA GLU A 81 -5.22 33.84 11.44
C GLU A 81 -4.79 32.57 12.19
N LEU A 82 -5.11 32.46 13.48
CA LEU A 82 -4.79 31.32 14.34
C LEU A 82 -6.00 30.39 14.59
N ALA A 83 -7.20 30.82 14.21
CA ALA A 83 -8.43 30.09 14.46
C ALA A 83 -8.40 28.70 13.79
N GLY A 84 -8.72 27.67 14.56
CA GLY A 84 -8.79 26.28 14.06
C GLY A 84 -7.44 25.62 13.76
N LYS A 85 -6.31 26.27 14.09
CA LYS A 85 -4.96 25.70 13.89
C LYS A 85 -4.45 25.05 15.17
N THR A 86 -3.76 23.91 15.02
CA THR A 86 -3.19 23.16 16.15
C THR A 86 -1.72 23.54 16.35
N LEU A 87 -1.34 23.77 17.59
CA LEU A 87 0.07 24.02 17.96
C LEU A 87 0.89 22.73 17.84
N MET A 88 2.13 22.84 17.36
CA MET A 88 3.03 21.70 17.16
C MET A 88 4.19 21.76 18.17
N GLN A 89 4.22 20.80 19.08
CA GLN A 89 5.27 20.62 20.08
C GLN A 89 6.45 19.83 19.52
N ASP A 90 7.67 20.20 19.95
CA ASP A 90 8.91 19.47 19.67
C ASP A 90 9.31 19.44 18.18
N VAL A 91 8.97 20.49 17.45
CA VAL A 91 9.48 20.72 16.10
C VAL A 91 10.83 21.43 16.19
N HIS A 92 11.85 20.89 15.55
CA HIS A 92 13.23 21.34 15.65
C HIS A 92 13.59 22.38 14.59
N PHE A 93 14.32 23.38 15.00
CA PHE A 93 14.77 24.48 14.15
C PHE A 93 16.24 24.81 14.36
N GLU A 94 16.84 25.34 13.33
CA GLU A 94 18.17 25.93 13.33
C GLU A 94 18.09 27.40 12.91
N ILE A 95 18.87 28.25 13.58
CA ILE A 95 19.06 29.64 13.21
C ILE A 95 20.55 29.91 12.94
N VAL A 96 20.84 30.53 11.80
CA VAL A 96 22.18 30.94 11.40
C VAL A 96 22.16 32.38 10.94
N ARG A 97 23.16 33.17 11.34
CA ARG A 97 23.31 34.53 10.81
C ARG A 97 23.96 34.49 9.43
N VAL A 98 23.44 35.30 8.50
CA VAL A 98 23.92 35.34 7.12
C VAL A 98 24.28 36.79 6.71
N LYS A 99 25.18 36.92 5.77
CA LYS A 99 25.57 38.19 5.14
C LYS A 99 25.21 38.15 3.66
N ALA A 100 24.41 39.13 3.22
CA ALA A 100 24.18 39.28 1.77
C ALA A 100 25.49 39.65 1.07
N ASN A 101 25.78 39.05 -0.03
CA ASN A 101 26.92 39.38 -0.87
C ASN A 101 26.71 40.76 -1.53
N THR A 102 27.81 41.39 -1.93
CA THR A 102 27.78 42.76 -2.48
C THR A 102 26.77 42.90 -3.63
N GLY A 103 25.84 43.83 -3.48
CA GLY A 103 24.80 44.11 -4.47
C GLY A 103 23.63 43.14 -4.47
N LYS A 104 23.60 42.17 -3.55
CA LYS A 104 22.49 41.24 -3.39
C LYS A 104 21.50 41.67 -2.32
N LYS A 105 20.25 41.31 -2.50
CA LYS A 105 19.16 41.51 -1.53
C LYS A 105 18.56 40.16 -1.20
N LEU A 106 18.50 39.80 0.08
CA LEU A 106 17.95 38.54 0.52
C LEU A 106 16.43 38.65 0.71
N THR A 107 15.70 37.81 0.05
CA THR A 107 14.23 37.80 0.08
C THR A 107 13.64 36.39 0.25
N ASP A 108 14.21 35.41 -0.43
CA ASP A 108 13.66 34.04 -0.50
C ASP A 108 14.80 33.01 -0.56
N PRO A 109 15.08 32.29 0.55
CA PRO A 109 16.15 31.27 0.57
C PRO A 109 15.98 30.14 -0.46
N LEU A 110 14.75 29.86 -0.91
CA LEU A 110 14.51 28.83 -1.93
C LEU A 110 15.03 29.23 -3.33
N LYS A 111 15.09 30.55 -3.57
CA LYS A 111 15.53 31.10 -4.88
C LYS A 111 16.95 31.65 -4.82
N GLN A 112 17.55 31.69 -3.64
CA GLN A 112 18.86 32.29 -3.39
C GLN A 112 19.84 31.26 -2.84
N LYS A 113 21.10 31.39 -3.24
CA LYS A 113 22.13 30.39 -2.98
C LYS A 113 23.18 30.89 -1.99
N GLU A 114 23.59 29.98 -1.11
CA GLU A 114 24.76 30.17 -0.25
C GLU A 114 26.05 29.96 -1.04
N GLY A 115 27.02 30.82 -0.81
CA GLY A 115 28.37 30.68 -1.34
C GLY A 115 29.07 31.98 -1.66
N ALA A 116 30.40 31.93 -1.74
CA ALA A 116 31.20 33.09 -2.16
C ALA A 116 30.92 33.36 -3.65
N GLY A 117 30.39 34.54 -3.94
CA GLY A 117 29.98 34.92 -5.30
C GLY A 117 28.52 34.63 -5.65
N GLU A 118 27.81 33.89 -4.82
CA GLU A 118 26.37 33.65 -4.90
C GLU A 118 25.58 34.79 -4.23
N ASP A 119 24.45 34.50 -3.57
CA ASP A 119 23.59 35.52 -3.00
C ASP A 119 23.97 35.90 -1.57
N TYR A 120 24.43 34.94 -0.76
CA TYR A 120 24.82 35.17 0.63
C TYR A 120 25.87 34.17 1.12
N THR A 121 26.48 34.51 2.26
CA THR A 121 27.36 33.60 3.01
C THR A 121 26.91 33.51 4.46
N ILE A 122 27.21 32.38 5.11
CA ILE A 122 27.02 32.22 6.55
C ILE A 122 28.06 33.12 7.27
N ASP A 123 27.61 33.85 8.29
CA ASP A 123 28.49 34.59 9.19
C ASP A 123 29.07 33.62 10.24
N THR A 124 30.23 33.07 9.96
CA THR A 124 30.89 32.13 10.88
C THR A 124 31.38 32.73 12.20
N SER A 125 31.33 34.06 12.35
CA SER A 125 31.59 34.73 13.61
C SER A 125 30.40 34.64 14.59
N PHE A 126 29.24 34.12 14.09
CA PHE A 126 28.03 33.93 14.85
C PHE A 126 27.74 32.43 14.97
N PRO A 127 27.56 31.89 16.18
CA PRO A 127 27.31 30.44 16.33
C PRO A 127 25.95 30.06 15.77
N THR A 128 25.90 28.92 15.07
CA THR A 128 24.64 28.26 14.75
C THR A 128 23.95 27.81 16.02
N THR A 129 22.69 28.14 16.17
CA THR A 129 21.89 27.78 17.35
C THR A 129 20.71 26.91 16.90
N THR A 130 20.43 25.86 17.67
CA THR A 130 19.28 24.96 17.46
C THR A 130 18.34 25.03 18.66
N GLY A 131 17.07 24.74 18.44
CA GLY A 131 16.07 24.61 19.48
C GLY A 131 14.83 23.91 18.96
N HIS A 132 13.88 23.60 19.82
CA HIS A 132 12.62 23.01 19.47
C HIS A 132 11.44 23.68 20.15
N THR A 133 10.26 23.53 19.59
CA THR A 133 9.04 24.15 20.13
C THR A 133 8.58 23.46 21.41
N ASP A 134 8.12 24.25 22.38
CA ASP A 134 7.53 23.76 23.62
C ASP A 134 6.08 23.28 23.47
N SER A 135 5.40 22.96 24.58
CA SER A 135 4.01 22.53 24.59
C SER A 135 3.01 23.55 24.01
N ASP A 136 3.40 24.80 23.96
CA ASP A 136 2.61 25.89 23.38
C ASP A 136 3.02 26.14 21.91
N GLY A 137 3.75 25.25 21.30
CA GLY A 137 4.27 25.39 19.94
C GLY A 137 5.24 26.54 19.76
N LYS A 138 5.81 27.04 20.85
CA LYS A 138 6.64 28.26 20.91
C LYS A 138 8.12 27.91 21.01
N LEU A 139 8.97 28.62 20.25
CA LEU A 139 10.42 28.59 20.38
C LEU A 139 10.93 30.01 20.28
N THR A 140 11.73 30.47 21.27
CA THR A 140 12.36 31.79 21.22
C THR A 140 13.87 31.66 21.12
N PHE A 141 14.44 32.23 20.08
CA PHE A 141 15.88 32.43 19.95
C PHE A 141 16.25 33.83 20.50
N ASP A 142 16.87 33.85 21.66
CA ASP A 142 17.51 35.08 22.18
C ASP A 142 18.95 35.14 21.65
N VAL A 143 19.20 36.05 20.73
CA VAL A 143 20.50 36.21 20.09
C VAL A 143 21.32 37.34 20.71
N SER A 144 20.80 37.99 21.75
CA SER A 144 21.46 39.14 22.42
C SER A 144 22.75 38.74 23.11
N ASP A 145 22.77 37.60 23.77
CA ASP A 145 23.87 37.13 24.62
C ASP A 145 24.84 36.17 23.90
N ILE A 146 24.61 35.86 22.64
CA ILE A 146 25.45 34.91 21.88
C ILE A 146 26.83 35.52 21.52
N LEU A 147 27.00 36.80 21.65
CA LEU A 147 28.18 37.52 21.21
C LEU A 147 29.17 37.89 22.34
N GLY A 148 29.59 36.92 23.08
CA GLY A 148 30.79 37.04 23.93
C GLY A 148 32.11 37.05 23.16
N LEU A 149 32.16 37.68 21.98
CA LEU A 149 33.32 37.61 21.08
C LEU A 149 34.56 38.38 21.56
N ASP A 150 34.44 39.26 22.55
CA ASP A 150 35.56 40.02 23.06
C ASP A 150 35.84 39.82 24.57
N GLY A 151 35.12 38.86 25.19
CA GLY A 151 35.25 38.61 26.63
C GLY A 151 34.74 39.76 27.52
N SER A 152 34.08 40.77 26.94
CA SER A 152 33.42 41.82 27.69
C SER A 152 32.03 41.36 28.13
N THR A 153 31.70 41.56 29.39
CA THR A 153 30.36 41.35 29.96
C THR A 153 29.42 42.50 29.65
N GLY A 154 29.79 43.37 28.76
CA GLY A 154 29.02 44.52 28.31
C GLY A 154 28.07 44.16 27.18
N LYS A 155 26.83 44.27 27.45
CA LYS A 155 25.69 43.99 26.58
C LYS A 155 25.64 44.88 25.33
N GLU A 156 26.45 44.56 24.32
CA GLU A 156 26.36 45.23 23.02
C GLU A 156 25.37 44.54 22.11
N HIS A 157 24.09 44.53 22.47
CA HIS A 157 23.02 43.86 21.73
C HIS A 157 22.97 44.26 20.25
N LYS A 158 23.44 45.44 19.88
CA LYS A 158 23.53 45.89 18.48
C LYS A 158 24.45 45.02 17.62
N LEU A 159 25.37 44.26 18.20
CA LEU A 159 26.21 43.31 17.46
C LEU A 159 25.39 42.16 16.91
N ALA A 160 24.22 41.90 17.47
CA ALA A 160 23.27 40.89 16.98
C ALA A 160 22.37 41.39 15.83
N ASP A 161 22.46 42.68 15.46
CA ASP A 161 21.73 43.18 14.30
C ASP A 161 22.17 42.44 13.03
N GLY A 162 21.22 41.95 12.25
CA GLY A 162 21.56 41.22 11.03
C GLY A 162 20.41 40.48 10.40
N ILE A 163 20.78 39.62 9.46
CA ILE A 163 19.85 38.76 8.76
C ILE A 163 20.07 37.32 9.26
N TYR A 164 18.99 36.70 9.65
CA TYR A 164 18.99 35.32 10.16
C TYR A 164 18.23 34.43 9.21
N LEU A 165 18.86 33.30 8.81
CA LEU A 165 18.23 32.22 8.09
C LEU A 165 17.73 31.24 9.13
N ILE A 166 16.44 30.97 9.11
CA ILE A 166 15.77 29.97 9.96
C ILE A 166 15.36 28.80 9.11
N ARG A 167 15.71 27.58 9.55
CA ARG A 167 15.41 26.32 8.90
C ARG A 167 14.80 25.35 9.89
N GLU A 168 13.78 24.63 9.49
CA GLU A 168 13.33 23.44 10.18
C GLU A 168 14.34 22.32 9.92
N ILE A 169 14.71 21.57 10.94
CA ILE A 169 15.71 20.50 10.89
C ILE A 169 15.11 19.20 11.44
N PRO A 170 15.64 18.03 11.04
CA PRO A 170 15.22 16.77 11.64
C PRO A 170 15.45 16.77 13.15
N ASN A 171 14.54 16.12 13.87
CA ASN A 171 14.71 15.85 15.28
C ASN A 171 15.98 14.97 15.48
N PRO A 172 16.95 15.39 16.30
CA PRO A 172 18.21 14.68 16.46
C PRO A 172 18.04 13.28 17.06
N ASP A 173 16.98 13.02 17.83
CA ASP A 173 16.73 11.76 18.49
C ASP A 173 16.10 10.70 17.54
N THR A 174 15.31 11.14 16.59
CA THR A 174 14.59 10.25 15.66
C THR A 174 15.19 10.26 14.24
N GLY A 175 15.93 11.30 13.90
CA GLY A 175 16.44 11.54 12.54
C GLY A 175 15.36 11.94 11.53
N LYS A 176 14.14 12.21 11.99
CA LYS A 176 12.97 12.55 11.18
C LYS A 176 12.52 13.99 11.45
N TYR A 177 11.80 14.55 10.48
CA TYR A 177 10.98 15.73 10.75
C TYR A 177 9.70 15.24 11.41
N ASP A 178 9.56 15.50 12.70
CA ASP A 178 8.43 15.02 13.50
C ASP A 178 8.04 16.03 14.58
N TYR A 179 6.92 15.75 15.22
CA TYR A 179 6.43 16.50 16.35
C TYR A 179 5.72 15.58 17.36
N THR A 180 5.62 16.04 18.62
CA THR A 180 4.98 15.29 19.69
C THR A 180 3.46 15.43 19.61
N VAL A 181 2.76 14.29 19.71
CA VAL A 181 1.30 14.21 19.80
C VAL A 181 0.87 13.66 21.17
N PRO A 182 -0.33 14.03 21.69
CA PRO A 182 -0.72 13.68 23.05
C PRO A 182 -1.05 12.21 23.26
N ALA A 183 -1.37 11.46 22.19
CA ALA A 183 -1.73 10.05 22.24
C ALA A 183 -1.36 9.33 20.95
N ALA A 184 -1.25 7.99 21.02
CA ALA A 184 -1.16 7.15 19.84
C ALA A 184 -2.42 7.31 18.97
N GLY A 185 -2.22 7.29 17.66
CA GLY A 185 -3.28 7.42 16.66
C GLY A 185 -2.74 7.08 15.29
N THR A 186 -3.56 7.18 14.29
CA THR A 186 -3.18 6.92 12.89
C THR A 186 -1.98 7.77 12.48
N GLY A 187 -1.01 7.15 11.80
CA GLY A 187 0.21 7.83 11.35
C GLY A 187 1.16 8.25 12.46
N THR A 188 0.97 7.75 13.69
CA THR A 188 1.89 8.01 14.81
C THR A 188 2.80 6.82 15.06
N TYR A 189 3.99 7.11 15.59
CA TYR A 189 4.92 6.11 16.08
C TYR A 189 5.40 6.47 17.48
N THR A 190 6.04 5.56 18.16
CA THR A 190 6.61 5.81 19.49
C THR A 190 8.13 5.88 19.36
N ASP A 191 8.73 6.96 19.83
CA ASP A 191 10.18 7.11 19.85
C ASP A 191 10.86 6.22 20.90
N SER A 192 12.19 6.23 20.97
CA SER A 192 12.97 5.46 21.93
C SER A 192 12.70 5.81 23.40
N ASN A 193 12.08 6.95 23.68
CA ASN A 193 11.74 7.46 25.01
C ASN A 193 10.28 7.16 25.39
N GLY A 194 9.51 6.51 24.51
CA GLY A 194 8.10 6.20 24.74
C GLY A 194 7.15 7.36 24.42
N VAL A 195 7.63 8.41 23.73
CA VAL A 195 6.82 9.59 23.35
C VAL A 195 6.16 9.34 22.00
N HIS A 196 4.87 9.64 21.91
CA HIS A 196 4.13 9.54 20.66
C HIS A 196 4.50 10.69 19.73
N LYS A 197 4.96 10.33 18.54
CA LYS A 197 5.42 11.23 17.50
C LYS A 197 4.60 11.05 16.23
N LYS A 198 4.48 12.15 15.48
CA LYS A 198 3.89 12.12 14.13
C LYS A 198 4.86 12.76 13.15
N GLU A 199 5.07 12.11 12.02
CA GLU A 199 6.01 12.58 11.01
C GLU A 199 5.43 13.78 10.24
N ILE A 200 6.29 14.77 9.98
CA ILE A 200 5.99 15.93 9.15
C ILE A 200 6.37 15.57 7.72
N SER A 201 5.38 15.39 6.87
CA SER A 201 5.58 14.95 5.47
C SER A 201 6.41 15.95 4.67
N THR A 202 6.25 17.24 4.94
CA THR A 202 6.99 18.31 4.29
C THR A 202 7.42 19.35 5.31
N PRO A 203 8.73 19.42 5.61
CA PRO A 203 9.24 20.46 6.47
C PRO A 203 9.00 21.83 5.85
N MET A 204 8.83 22.82 6.70
CA MET A 204 8.61 24.20 6.30
C MET A 204 9.78 24.73 5.44
N SER A 205 9.45 25.55 4.46
CA SER A 205 10.45 26.26 3.67
C SER A 205 11.27 27.20 4.55
N PRO A 206 12.60 27.25 4.38
CA PRO A 206 13.43 28.19 5.10
C PRO A 206 13.04 29.64 4.80
N PHE A 207 13.31 30.53 5.72
CA PHE A 207 13.04 31.96 5.52
C PHE A 207 14.11 32.85 6.15
N PHE A 208 14.21 34.09 5.67
CA PHE A 208 15.05 35.12 6.25
C PHE A 208 14.24 36.01 7.21
N ALA A 209 14.79 36.24 8.41
CA ALA A 209 14.31 37.23 9.36
C ALA A 209 15.35 38.33 9.54
N TYR A 210 14.91 39.58 9.60
CA TYR A 210 15.76 40.73 9.88
C TYR A 210 15.62 41.10 11.36
N LEU A 211 16.72 41.42 12.02
CA LEU A 211 16.73 41.78 13.42
C LEU A 211 17.63 43.00 13.63
N PRO A 212 17.15 44.14 14.21
CA PRO A 212 15.72 44.43 14.37
C PRO A 212 15.02 44.56 13.01
N GLN A 213 13.74 44.23 12.98
CA GLN A 213 12.92 44.36 11.79
C GLN A 213 12.25 45.73 11.76
N THR A 214 12.20 46.36 10.58
CA THR A 214 11.40 47.58 10.42
C THR A 214 9.91 47.17 10.42
N LYS A 215 9.13 47.82 11.30
CA LYS A 215 7.68 47.63 11.34
C LYS A 215 7.07 48.02 10.01
N ARG A 216 6.17 47.17 9.52
CA ARG A 216 5.48 47.33 8.25
C ARG A 216 4.04 47.76 8.48
N GLU A 217 3.54 48.65 7.65
CA GLU A 217 2.15 49.07 7.63
C GLU A 217 1.56 48.73 6.27
N LYS A 218 0.33 48.21 6.23
CA LYS A 218 -0.35 47.91 4.96
C LYS A 218 -0.49 49.23 4.17
N ASP A 219 -0.11 49.21 2.90
CA ASP A 219 -0.31 50.37 2.02
C ASP A 219 -1.80 50.47 1.64
N PRO A 220 -2.50 51.50 2.11
CA PRO A 220 -3.92 51.64 1.82
C PRO A 220 -4.21 51.95 0.34
N ALA A 221 -3.21 52.39 -0.41
CA ALA A 221 -3.35 52.67 -1.85
C ALA A 221 -3.07 51.43 -2.74
N ASN A 222 -2.31 50.48 -2.23
CA ASN A 222 -1.92 49.29 -2.99
C ASN A 222 -2.02 48.04 -2.08
N PRO A 223 -3.19 47.42 -1.99
CA PRO A 223 -3.37 46.19 -1.20
C PRO A 223 -2.32 45.13 -1.57
N GLY A 224 -1.66 44.51 -0.59
CA GLY A 224 -0.56 43.59 -0.76
C GLY A 224 0.83 44.19 -0.68
N ASN A 225 0.97 45.52 -0.69
CA ASN A 225 2.22 46.21 -0.42
C ASN A 225 2.29 46.70 1.04
N TYR A 226 3.53 46.87 1.53
CA TYR A 226 3.79 47.38 2.86
C TYR A 226 4.67 48.61 2.80
N LEU A 227 4.33 49.61 3.61
CA LEU A 227 5.12 50.80 3.87
C LEU A 227 5.99 50.56 5.12
N SER A 228 7.13 51.25 5.18
CA SER A 228 7.95 51.28 6.39
C SER A 228 7.46 52.42 7.29
N SER A 229 7.14 52.11 8.55
CA SER A 229 6.73 53.13 9.55
C SER A 229 7.90 53.93 10.13
N GLY A 230 9.14 53.44 9.94
CA GLY A 230 10.30 53.99 10.64
C GLY A 230 10.49 53.44 12.06
N GLU A 231 9.62 52.64 12.56
CA GLU A 231 9.70 51.97 13.86
C GLU A 231 10.49 50.65 13.73
N LEU A 232 11.22 50.25 14.77
CA LEU A 232 12.00 49.02 14.84
C LEU A 232 11.39 48.02 15.82
N ILE A 233 11.23 46.80 15.38
CA ILE A 233 10.79 45.64 16.16
C ILE A 233 12.03 44.84 16.54
N TYR A 234 12.30 44.71 17.85
CA TYR A 234 13.45 43.99 18.39
C TYR A 234 13.13 42.56 18.81
N ASP A 235 11.85 42.27 19.03
CA ASP A 235 11.28 40.95 19.30
C ASP A 235 10.37 40.56 18.13
N VAL A 236 10.93 39.83 17.17
CA VAL A 236 10.24 39.50 15.93
C VAL A 236 9.48 38.18 16.10
N HIS A 237 8.16 38.20 15.89
CA HIS A 237 7.31 37.02 15.93
C HIS A 237 7.04 36.50 14.54
N VAL A 238 7.15 35.18 14.36
CA VAL A 238 6.88 34.47 13.12
C VAL A 238 6.00 33.24 13.38
N TYR A 239 5.10 32.93 12.44
CA TYR A 239 4.09 31.90 12.56
C TYR A 239 4.27 30.84 11.48
N PRO A 240 5.34 30.03 11.55
CA PRO A 240 5.60 28.98 10.60
C PRO A 240 4.54 27.89 10.70
N LYS A 241 4.13 27.35 9.55
CA LYS A 241 3.05 26.37 9.45
C LYS A 241 3.51 25.18 8.65
N ASN A 242 3.12 23.96 9.07
CA ASN A 242 3.29 22.73 8.30
C ASN A 242 1.94 22.15 7.95
N ILE A 243 1.85 21.60 6.75
CA ILE A 243 0.75 20.72 6.39
C ILE A 243 1.20 19.30 6.75
N VAL A 244 0.40 18.64 7.58
CA VAL A 244 0.63 17.26 7.98
C VAL A 244 -0.42 16.40 7.29
N THR A 245 0.04 15.45 6.49
CA THR A 245 -0.81 14.50 5.79
C THR A 245 -0.53 13.11 6.30
N ASP A 246 -1.58 12.40 6.68
CA ASP A 246 -1.51 10.98 7.00
C ASP A 246 -1.84 10.21 5.74
N SER A 247 -0.94 9.33 5.32
CA SER A 247 -1.27 8.29 4.37
C SER A 247 -1.49 7.00 5.16
N GLU A 248 -2.63 6.40 4.91
CA GLU A 248 -3.00 5.10 5.42
C GLU A 248 -3.44 4.30 4.20
N LEU A 249 -2.64 3.29 3.86
CA LEU A 249 -2.85 2.45 2.70
C LEU A 249 -3.15 1.04 3.17
N ASP A 250 -4.27 0.50 2.73
CA ASP A 250 -4.65 -0.88 2.98
C ASP A 250 -5.06 -1.57 1.68
N LYS A 251 -4.51 -2.76 1.43
CA LYS A 251 -4.89 -3.61 0.30
C LYS A 251 -5.49 -4.88 0.84
N THR A 252 -6.63 -5.27 0.28
CA THR A 252 -7.31 -6.52 0.62
C THR A 252 -7.68 -7.30 -0.65
N VAL A 253 -7.92 -8.59 -0.51
CA VAL A 253 -8.56 -9.45 -1.49
C VAL A 253 -9.83 -10.01 -0.84
N GLU A 254 -10.99 -9.77 -1.46
CA GLU A 254 -12.30 -10.15 -0.89
C GLU A 254 -12.48 -9.73 0.58
N GLY A 255 -11.90 -8.57 0.95
CA GLY A 255 -11.97 -8.01 2.30
C GLY A 255 -10.94 -8.55 3.29
N GLY A 256 -10.09 -9.51 2.91
CA GLY A 256 -9.05 -10.13 3.75
C GLY A 256 -7.63 -9.96 3.23
N LYS A 257 -6.68 -10.61 3.92
CA LYS A 257 -5.26 -10.65 3.51
C LYS A 257 -4.87 -11.93 2.78
N GLY A 258 -5.77 -12.89 2.73
CA GLY A 258 -5.63 -14.11 1.95
C GLY A 258 -6.97 -14.49 1.32
N TYR A 259 -6.95 -15.13 0.17
CA TYR A 259 -8.14 -15.64 -0.49
C TYR A 259 -7.81 -16.79 -1.43
N SER A 260 -8.73 -17.72 -1.56
CA SER A 260 -8.67 -18.79 -2.55
C SER A 260 -10.08 -19.18 -2.98
N ILE A 261 -10.27 -19.33 -4.27
CA ILE A 261 -11.49 -19.84 -4.88
C ILE A 261 -11.07 -20.76 -6.02
N LYS A 262 -11.98 -21.57 -6.58
CA LYS A 262 -11.64 -22.34 -7.78
C LYS A 262 -11.17 -21.40 -8.89
N ALA A 263 -9.98 -21.63 -9.41
CA ALA A 263 -9.40 -20.81 -10.48
C ALA A 263 -10.36 -20.66 -11.67
N GLY A 264 -10.36 -19.49 -12.28
CA GLY A 264 -11.29 -19.08 -13.32
C GLY A 264 -12.59 -18.45 -12.81
N GLN A 265 -12.80 -18.37 -11.50
CA GLN A 265 -13.91 -17.62 -10.91
C GLN A 265 -13.51 -16.18 -10.60
N ASP A 266 -14.51 -15.28 -10.60
CA ASP A 266 -14.31 -13.86 -10.34
C ASP A 266 -14.08 -13.59 -8.86
N PHE A 267 -13.14 -12.68 -8.57
CA PHE A 267 -12.87 -12.13 -7.25
C PHE A 267 -12.34 -10.70 -7.37
N GLN A 268 -12.24 -9.98 -6.24
CA GLN A 268 -11.84 -8.59 -6.28
C GLN A 268 -10.70 -8.26 -5.30
N TRP A 269 -9.85 -7.33 -5.74
CA TRP A 269 -8.87 -6.64 -4.91
C TRP A 269 -9.38 -5.25 -4.57
N GLU A 270 -9.16 -4.81 -3.34
CA GLU A 270 -9.54 -3.48 -2.89
C GLU A 270 -8.31 -2.72 -2.38
N ALA A 271 -7.98 -1.61 -3.03
CA ALA A 271 -6.93 -0.68 -2.60
C ALA A 271 -7.59 0.51 -1.90
N THR A 272 -7.51 0.56 -0.58
CA THR A 272 -8.11 1.61 0.24
C THR A 272 -7.05 2.58 0.72
N THR A 273 -7.26 3.86 0.44
CA THR A 273 -6.32 4.94 0.78
C THR A 273 -7.03 6.03 1.54
N LYS A 274 -6.47 6.42 2.68
CA LYS A 274 -6.87 7.65 3.37
C LYS A 274 -6.45 8.86 2.55
N LEU A 275 -7.38 9.72 2.26
CA LEU A 275 -7.16 10.90 1.44
C LEU A 275 -6.44 12.00 2.22
N PRO A 276 -5.43 12.66 1.64
CA PRO A 276 -4.84 13.84 2.24
C PRO A 276 -5.86 14.98 2.25
N THR A 277 -5.79 15.83 3.26
CA THR A 277 -6.55 17.08 3.27
C THR A 277 -5.93 18.09 2.29
N GLY A 278 -6.74 18.98 1.72
CA GLY A 278 -6.28 20.00 0.79
C GLY A 278 -6.26 19.59 -0.68
N LEU A 279 -6.94 18.47 -1.03
CA LEU A 279 -7.19 18.13 -2.43
C LEU A 279 -7.93 19.26 -3.17
N TYR A 280 -8.81 19.95 -2.46
CA TYR A 280 -9.49 21.16 -2.92
C TYR A 280 -9.55 22.17 -1.79
N SER A 281 -9.40 23.45 -2.12
CA SER A 281 -9.59 24.54 -1.18
C SER A 281 -10.00 25.83 -1.91
N LYS A 282 -10.52 26.78 -1.17
CA LYS A 282 -10.80 28.12 -1.70
C LYS A 282 -9.83 29.12 -1.08
N VAL A 283 -9.03 29.76 -1.91
CA VAL A 283 -8.01 30.70 -1.47
C VAL A 283 -8.65 31.90 -0.78
N THR A 284 -8.19 32.24 0.41
CA THR A 284 -8.72 33.37 1.20
C THR A 284 -7.98 34.67 0.93
N GLU A 285 -6.74 34.60 0.42
CA GLU A 285 -5.88 35.75 0.17
C GLU A 285 -5.02 35.53 -1.09
N ASP A 286 -4.53 36.63 -1.67
CA ASP A 286 -3.65 36.57 -2.84
C ASP A 286 -2.31 35.91 -2.45
N MET A 287 -1.93 34.87 -3.18
CA MET A 287 -0.67 34.15 -2.95
C MET A 287 -0.07 33.61 -4.26
N THR A 288 1.15 33.11 -4.18
CA THR A 288 1.77 32.38 -5.30
C THR A 288 2.15 30.98 -4.84
N ILE A 289 1.62 29.98 -5.50
CA ILE A 289 1.99 28.58 -5.28
C ILE A 289 3.27 28.29 -6.05
N ILE A 290 4.30 27.89 -5.32
CA ILE A 290 5.64 27.57 -5.86
C ILE A 290 5.92 26.07 -5.73
N ASN A 291 7.02 25.61 -6.35
CA ASN A 291 7.45 24.20 -6.30
C ASN A 291 6.43 23.18 -6.84
N ARG A 292 5.65 23.60 -7.81
CA ARG A 292 4.68 22.73 -8.48
C ARG A 292 5.38 21.73 -9.40
N HIS A 293 4.86 20.52 -9.44
CA HIS A 293 5.33 19.47 -10.34
C HIS A 293 4.12 18.71 -10.90
N ASP A 294 4.26 18.16 -12.07
CA ASP A 294 3.33 17.17 -12.57
C ASP A 294 3.60 15.78 -11.93
N LYS A 295 2.72 14.83 -12.18
CA LYS A 295 2.82 13.46 -11.67
C LYS A 295 4.08 12.69 -12.11
N ASP A 296 4.71 13.14 -13.19
CA ASP A 296 5.94 12.56 -13.74
C ASP A 296 7.19 13.24 -13.15
N GLY A 297 6.98 14.19 -12.20
CA GLY A 297 8.04 14.92 -11.51
C GLY A 297 8.62 16.09 -12.29
N ASN A 298 8.00 16.50 -13.42
CA ASN A 298 8.45 17.67 -14.16
C ASN A 298 8.00 18.96 -13.47
N PRO A 299 8.88 19.97 -13.36
CA PRO A 299 8.52 21.22 -12.70
C PRO A 299 7.47 21.99 -13.54
N LEU A 300 6.45 22.46 -12.83
CA LEU A 300 5.42 23.35 -13.39
C LEU A 300 5.74 24.81 -13.00
N PRO A 301 5.27 25.80 -13.79
CA PRO A 301 5.43 27.22 -13.44
C PRO A 301 4.77 27.55 -12.11
N ASP A 302 5.35 28.53 -11.41
CA ASP A 302 4.70 29.17 -10.25
C ASP A 302 3.30 29.64 -10.63
N LEU A 303 2.33 29.42 -9.76
CA LEU A 303 0.92 29.75 -9.98
C LEU A 303 0.49 30.92 -9.06
N PRO A 304 0.38 32.14 -9.56
CA PRO A 304 -0.24 33.23 -8.80
C PRO A 304 -1.76 33.00 -8.73
N VAL A 305 -2.30 33.07 -7.53
CA VAL A 305 -3.73 32.90 -7.24
C VAL A 305 -4.24 34.07 -6.41
N THR A 306 -5.48 34.48 -6.66
CA THR A 306 -6.14 35.57 -5.94
C THR A 306 -7.19 35.03 -4.97
N ALA A 307 -7.54 35.82 -3.96
CA ALA A 307 -8.60 35.49 -3.02
C ALA A 307 -9.89 35.10 -3.75
N GLY A 308 -10.52 34.02 -3.32
CA GLY A 308 -11.71 33.45 -3.93
C GLY A 308 -11.45 32.45 -5.05
N THR A 309 -10.19 32.27 -5.48
CA THR A 309 -9.83 31.24 -6.47
C THR A 309 -10.00 29.83 -5.89
N GLU A 310 -10.53 28.91 -6.68
CA GLU A 310 -10.54 27.50 -6.36
C GLU A 310 -9.15 26.92 -6.65
N LEU A 311 -8.58 26.23 -5.65
CA LEU A 311 -7.26 25.63 -5.70
C LEU A 311 -7.40 24.12 -5.53
N TYR A 312 -6.75 23.35 -6.41
CA TYR A 312 -6.78 21.90 -6.44
C TYR A 312 -5.38 21.33 -6.25
N ALA A 313 -5.27 20.11 -5.75
CA ALA A 313 -4.03 19.35 -5.84
C ALA A 313 -3.55 19.29 -7.30
N ASP A 314 -2.26 19.34 -7.52
CA ASP A 314 -1.70 19.23 -8.88
C ASP A 314 -2.00 17.83 -9.46
N TYR A 315 -1.99 16.80 -8.60
CA TYR A 315 -2.45 15.45 -8.91
C TYR A 315 -2.76 14.66 -7.62
N PHE A 316 -3.57 13.62 -7.77
CA PHE A 316 -3.73 12.49 -6.85
C PHE A 316 -4.00 11.24 -7.67
N PHE A 317 -3.23 10.19 -7.45
CA PHE A 317 -3.45 8.90 -8.12
C PHE A 317 -3.31 7.71 -7.17
N VAL A 318 -3.97 6.62 -7.54
CA VAL A 318 -3.76 5.26 -7.05
C VAL A 318 -3.21 4.44 -8.21
N HIS A 319 -2.14 3.72 -7.99
CA HIS A 319 -1.45 2.94 -9.02
C HIS A 319 -1.27 1.49 -8.57
N ASP A 320 -1.56 0.55 -9.46
CA ASP A 320 -1.51 -0.88 -9.21
C ASP A 320 -0.94 -1.61 -10.42
N GLU A 321 0.04 -2.47 -10.20
CA GLU A 321 0.57 -3.37 -11.22
C GLU A 321 0.04 -4.79 -11.00
N LEU A 322 -1.12 -5.12 -11.57
CA LEU A 322 -1.71 -6.45 -11.50
C LEU A 322 -0.77 -7.50 -12.10
N ALA A 323 -0.64 -8.64 -11.41
CA ALA A 323 0.15 -9.77 -11.89
C ALA A 323 -0.35 -10.25 -13.27
N LYS A 324 0.56 -10.80 -14.08
CA LYS A 324 0.24 -11.29 -15.43
C LYS A 324 -0.71 -12.50 -15.45
N GLU A 325 -0.87 -13.17 -14.32
CA GLU A 325 -1.77 -14.29 -14.10
C GLU A 325 -3.21 -13.85 -13.84
N LEU A 326 -3.41 -12.55 -13.61
CA LEU A 326 -4.73 -11.95 -13.41
C LEU A 326 -5.27 -11.39 -14.71
N HIS A 327 -6.52 -11.68 -15.00
CA HIS A 327 -7.32 -11.00 -16.01
C HIS A 327 -8.14 -9.91 -15.33
N LEU A 328 -8.04 -8.68 -15.82
CA LEU A 328 -8.82 -7.55 -15.33
C LEU A 328 -10.17 -7.50 -16.05
N ASP A 329 -11.26 -7.52 -15.30
CA ASP A 329 -12.63 -7.48 -15.82
C ASP A 329 -13.26 -6.09 -15.68
N ASP A 330 -12.94 -5.34 -14.60
CA ASP A 330 -13.40 -3.98 -14.40
C ASP A 330 -12.63 -3.26 -13.30
N VAL A 331 -12.69 -1.92 -13.32
CA VAL A 331 -12.18 -1.02 -12.26
C VAL A 331 -13.30 -0.12 -11.79
N GLU A 332 -13.63 -0.19 -10.51
CA GLU A 332 -14.61 0.67 -9.85
C GLU A 332 -13.92 1.55 -8.79
N VAL A 333 -14.34 2.80 -8.65
CA VAL A 333 -13.82 3.72 -7.64
C VAL A 333 -14.94 4.20 -6.75
N GLN A 334 -14.70 4.14 -5.44
CA GLN A 334 -15.64 4.60 -4.43
C GLN A 334 -14.94 5.52 -3.44
N PHE A 335 -15.66 6.45 -2.84
CA PHE A 335 -15.17 7.22 -1.71
C PHE A 335 -16.08 7.02 -0.49
N TYR A 336 -15.47 7.02 0.70
CA TYR A 336 -16.22 6.92 1.94
C TYR A 336 -16.87 8.26 2.29
N ASN A 337 -18.19 8.26 2.37
CA ASN A 337 -18.98 9.44 2.71
C ASN A 337 -19.30 9.44 4.21
N PRO A 338 -18.62 10.27 5.03
CA PRO A 338 -18.80 10.26 6.48
C PRO A 338 -20.17 10.79 6.93
N ASN A 339 -20.94 11.41 6.04
CA ASN A 339 -22.27 11.91 6.35
C ASN A 339 -23.34 10.81 6.28
N THR A 340 -23.11 9.80 5.44
CA THR A 340 -24.02 8.65 5.26
C THR A 340 -23.47 7.37 5.87
N ASP A 341 -22.20 7.37 6.31
CA ASP A 341 -21.48 6.20 6.81
C ASP A 341 -21.46 5.06 5.78
N ALA A 342 -21.20 5.41 4.52
CA ALA A 342 -21.27 4.49 3.39
C ALA A 342 -20.25 4.83 2.30
N TRP A 343 -19.97 3.86 1.46
CA TRP A 343 -19.15 4.02 0.26
C TRP A 343 -20.04 4.46 -0.93
N ASP A 344 -19.74 5.63 -1.47
CA ASP A 344 -20.43 6.17 -2.66
C ASP A 344 -19.60 5.91 -3.92
N THR A 345 -20.19 5.31 -4.94
CA THR A 345 -19.53 5.10 -6.24
C THR A 345 -19.25 6.42 -6.94
N MET A 346 -18.04 6.56 -7.46
CA MET A 346 -17.61 7.71 -8.25
C MET A 346 -17.86 7.49 -9.75
N THR A 347 -17.93 8.57 -10.50
CA THR A 347 -18.26 8.55 -11.92
C THR A 347 -16.99 8.64 -12.79
N LEU A 348 -16.75 7.59 -13.58
CA LEU A 348 -15.66 7.55 -14.56
C LEU A 348 -15.73 8.72 -15.55
N ASN A 349 -14.59 9.32 -15.87
CA ASN A 349 -14.41 10.47 -16.77
C ASN A 349 -15.09 11.78 -16.32
N ASN A 350 -15.65 11.78 -15.10
CA ASN A 350 -16.15 12.99 -14.45
C ASN A 350 -15.42 13.24 -13.13
N GLU A 351 -15.40 12.25 -12.22
CA GLU A 351 -14.82 12.37 -10.89
C GLU A 351 -13.45 11.68 -10.80
N TYR A 352 -13.21 10.69 -11.65
CA TYR A 352 -11.91 10.04 -11.81
C TYR A 352 -11.65 9.64 -13.26
N GLU A 353 -10.39 9.38 -13.57
CA GLU A 353 -9.92 8.88 -14.87
C GLU A 353 -9.04 7.66 -14.66
N VAL A 354 -9.06 6.72 -15.61
CA VAL A 354 -8.23 5.51 -15.57
C VAL A 354 -7.30 5.48 -16.77
N TYR A 355 -6.03 5.17 -16.52
CA TYR A 355 -4.97 5.01 -17.51
C TYR A 355 -4.38 3.61 -17.39
N LYS A 356 -4.12 2.96 -18.52
CA LYS A 356 -3.55 1.61 -18.58
C LYS A 356 -2.18 1.59 -19.24
N ASN A 357 -1.28 0.74 -18.72
CA ASN A 357 -0.01 0.37 -19.34
C ASN A 357 0.84 1.58 -19.74
N GLY A 358 0.89 2.61 -18.88
CA GLY A 358 1.65 3.84 -19.14
C GLY A 358 1.07 4.71 -20.24
N SER A 359 -0.15 4.45 -20.72
CA SER A 359 -0.81 5.27 -21.73
C SER A 359 -1.01 6.70 -21.23
N SER A 360 -0.86 7.69 -22.12
CA SER A 360 -1.28 9.07 -21.87
C SER A 360 -2.76 9.32 -22.20
N THR A 361 -3.44 8.31 -22.76
CA THR A 361 -4.87 8.37 -23.13
C THR A 361 -5.67 7.61 -22.08
N LYS A 362 -6.62 8.31 -21.48
CA LYS A 362 -7.55 7.71 -20.52
C LYS A 362 -8.55 6.76 -21.16
N GLU A 363 -9.03 5.79 -20.40
CA GLU A 363 -10.10 4.90 -20.82
C GLU A 363 -11.41 5.68 -21.02
N ALA A 364 -12.07 5.45 -22.14
CA ALA A 364 -13.24 6.26 -22.54
C ALA A 364 -14.54 5.84 -21.84
N SER A 365 -14.68 4.56 -21.49
CA SER A 365 -15.87 3.98 -20.85
C SER A 365 -15.50 2.67 -20.15
N GLY A 366 -16.29 2.23 -19.18
CA GLY A 366 -16.19 0.88 -18.59
C GLY A 366 -17.03 -0.16 -19.35
N PRO A 367 -16.87 -1.46 -19.05
CA PRO A 367 -15.90 -2.02 -18.12
C PRO A 367 -14.45 -1.84 -18.60
N ILE A 368 -13.52 -1.70 -17.65
CA ILE A 368 -12.11 -1.48 -17.92
C ILE A 368 -11.39 -2.81 -17.82
N THR A 369 -11.09 -3.41 -18.96
CA THR A 369 -10.46 -4.73 -19.06
C THR A 369 -9.00 -4.63 -19.49
N ASP A 370 -8.19 -5.64 -19.17
CA ASP A 370 -6.79 -5.68 -19.56
C ASP A 370 -6.57 -5.81 -21.07
N GLY A 371 -7.40 -6.55 -21.74
CA GLY A 371 -7.36 -6.72 -23.21
C GLY A 371 -6.17 -7.51 -23.75
N VAL A 372 -5.17 -7.91 -22.95
CA VAL A 372 -3.98 -8.67 -23.37
C VAL A 372 -3.23 -9.33 -22.20
N THR A 373 -2.65 -10.46 -22.44
CA THR A 373 -1.79 -11.39 -21.72
C THR A 373 -0.51 -10.87 -21.03
N ALA A 374 -0.42 -9.60 -20.66
CA ALA A 374 0.74 -9.05 -19.99
C ALA A 374 0.31 -8.42 -18.65
N LYS A 375 1.28 -8.29 -17.76
CA LYS A 375 1.13 -7.53 -16.52
C LYS A 375 0.42 -6.20 -16.79
N THR A 376 -0.71 -5.96 -16.13
CA THR A 376 -1.55 -4.79 -16.38
C THR A 376 -1.23 -3.70 -15.36
N ASP A 377 -0.71 -2.57 -15.84
CA ASP A 377 -0.46 -1.37 -15.07
C ASP A 377 -1.71 -0.50 -15.10
N ILE A 378 -2.30 -0.20 -13.95
CA ILE A 378 -3.52 0.61 -13.80
C ILE A 378 -3.22 1.82 -12.94
N ARG A 379 -3.49 3.02 -13.48
CA ARG A 379 -3.43 4.26 -12.72
C ARG A 379 -4.79 4.94 -12.73
N VAL A 380 -5.35 5.13 -11.54
CA VAL A 380 -6.59 5.87 -11.29
C VAL A 380 -6.23 7.27 -10.81
N GLU A 381 -6.67 8.31 -11.51
CA GLU A 381 -6.41 9.70 -11.17
C GLU A 381 -7.71 10.42 -10.79
N LEU A 382 -7.71 11.18 -9.68
CA LEU A 382 -8.83 12.04 -9.34
C LEU A 382 -8.85 13.28 -10.25
N THR A 383 -10.02 13.61 -10.77
CA THR A 383 -10.25 14.88 -11.47
C THR A 383 -10.48 16.02 -10.47
N GLN A 384 -10.44 17.26 -10.94
CA GLN A 384 -10.83 18.42 -10.12
C GLN A 384 -12.27 18.28 -9.56
N ALA A 385 -13.20 17.73 -10.34
CA ALA A 385 -14.56 17.49 -9.89
C ALA A 385 -14.62 16.45 -8.75
N GLY A 386 -13.84 15.38 -8.85
CA GLY A 386 -13.72 14.38 -7.80
C GLY A 386 -13.09 14.94 -6.53
N MET A 387 -11.97 15.65 -6.64
CA MET A 387 -11.31 16.30 -5.51
C MET A 387 -12.25 17.27 -4.78
N LYS A 388 -12.98 18.10 -5.53
CA LYS A 388 -13.93 19.06 -4.97
C LYS A 388 -15.11 18.37 -4.27
N LYS A 389 -15.69 17.34 -4.90
CA LYS A 389 -16.80 16.56 -4.30
C LYS A 389 -16.40 15.96 -2.96
N ILE A 390 -15.22 15.35 -2.88
CA ILE A 390 -14.70 14.73 -1.67
C ILE A 390 -14.56 15.76 -0.55
N GLU A 391 -13.89 16.88 -0.81
CA GLU A 391 -13.67 17.94 0.20
C GLU A 391 -14.97 18.62 0.64
N GLU A 392 -15.91 18.86 -0.27
CA GLU A 392 -17.20 19.46 0.06
C GLU A 392 -18.09 18.55 0.93
N LEU A 393 -17.96 17.23 0.76
CA LEU A 393 -18.70 16.24 1.56
C LEU A 393 -18.01 15.90 2.89
N SER A 394 -16.70 16.13 2.99
CA SER A 394 -15.90 15.79 4.15
C SER A 394 -14.94 16.91 4.59
N PRO A 395 -15.39 18.17 4.81
CA PRO A 395 -14.50 19.31 4.96
C PRO A 395 -13.64 19.30 6.22
N GLU A 396 -13.99 18.51 7.23
CA GLU A 396 -13.26 18.44 8.52
C GLU A 396 -12.95 16.99 8.94
N ARG A 397 -13.24 16.02 8.11
CA ARG A 397 -13.05 14.60 8.41
C ARG A 397 -12.16 13.97 7.35
N TYR A 398 -11.27 13.11 7.80
CA TYR A 398 -10.52 12.27 6.89
C TYR A 398 -11.48 11.35 6.14
N SER A 399 -11.45 11.40 4.83
CA SER A 399 -12.16 10.48 3.98
C SER A 399 -11.19 9.46 3.37
N HIS A 400 -11.75 8.38 2.86
CA HIS A 400 -11.00 7.33 2.18
C HIS A 400 -11.54 7.21 0.75
N ILE A 401 -10.65 6.85 -0.16
CA ILE A 401 -10.98 6.33 -1.49
C ILE A 401 -10.61 4.86 -1.52
N ARG A 402 -11.40 4.05 -2.20
CA ARG A 402 -11.00 2.69 -2.56
C ARG A 402 -11.17 2.46 -4.05
N VAL A 403 -10.19 1.77 -4.61
CA VAL A 403 -10.21 1.27 -5.98
C VAL A 403 -10.42 -0.23 -5.91
N ILE A 404 -11.45 -0.70 -6.60
CA ILE A 404 -11.83 -2.11 -6.68
C ILE A 404 -11.43 -2.61 -8.06
N TYR A 405 -10.57 -3.63 -8.09
CA TYR A 405 -10.16 -4.34 -9.31
C TYR A 405 -10.86 -5.68 -9.33
N LYS A 406 -11.81 -5.86 -10.26
CA LYS A 406 -12.50 -7.14 -10.49
C LYS A 406 -11.63 -7.98 -11.41
N THR A 407 -11.30 -9.17 -10.97
CA THR A 407 -10.33 -10.03 -11.66
C THR A 407 -10.72 -11.49 -11.60
N HIS A 408 -10.15 -12.31 -12.50
CA HIS A 408 -10.12 -13.77 -12.42
C HIS A 408 -8.74 -14.27 -12.87
N THR A 409 -8.44 -15.54 -12.60
CA THR A 409 -7.24 -16.23 -13.11
C THR A 409 -7.63 -17.19 -14.26
N ASP A 410 -6.63 -17.72 -14.97
CA ASP A 410 -6.87 -18.87 -15.85
C ASP A 410 -7.39 -20.06 -15.03
N ILE A 411 -8.23 -20.91 -15.65
CA ILE A 411 -8.91 -22.03 -14.97
C ILE A 411 -7.96 -23.10 -14.38
N ASP A 412 -6.73 -23.13 -14.85
CA ASP A 412 -5.66 -24.03 -14.42
C ASP A 412 -4.53 -23.31 -13.67
N PHE A 413 -4.79 -22.11 -13.16
CA PHE A 413 -3.81 -21.38 -12.37
C PHE A 413 -3.48 -22.13 -11.07
N ASN A 414 -2.19 -22.24 -10.78
CA ASN A 414 -1.67 -22.75 -9.52
C ASN A 414 -0.57 -21.84 -9.02
N GLY A 415 -0.59 -21.51 -7.75
CA GLY A 415 0.46 -20.69 -7.14
C GLY A 415 -0.06 -19.60 -6.22
N ILE A 416 0.76 -18.56 -6.07
CA ILE A 416 0.50 -17.42 -5.20
C ILE A 416 0.59 -16.16 -6.03
N ILE A 417 -0.39 -15.28 -5.87
CA ILE A 417 -0.37 -13.91 -6.39
C ILE A 417 -0.38 -12.95 -5.22
N GLU A 418 0.71 -12.23 -4.99
CA GLU A 418 0.76 -11.10 -4.07
C GLU A 418 0.48 -9.83 -4.87
N ASN A 419 -0.37 -8.94 -4.33
CA ASN A 419 -0.71 -7.69 -4.98
C ASN A 419 -0.49 -6.49 -4.07
N GLU A 420 0.37 -5.56 -4.52
CA GLU A 420 0.69 -4.29 -3.87
C GLU A 420 0.17 -3.12 -4.70
N TYR A 421 0.03 -1.95 -4.08
CA TYR A 421 -0.28 -0.72 -4.79
C TYR A 421 0.46 0.47 -4.19
N ASP A 422 0.53 1.54 -4.93
CA ASP A 422 1.07 2.81 -4.46
C ASP A 422 0.12 3.98 -4.74
N THR A 423 0.36 5.08 -4.03
CA THR A 423 -0.35 6.34 -4.23
C THR A 423 0.63 7.47 -4.41
N GLY A 424 0.24 8.47 -5.19
CA GLY A 424 1.02 9.68 -5.32
C GLY A 424 0.14 10.91 -5.39
N TYR A 425 0.59 12.00 -4.76
CA TYR A 425 -0.12 13.26 -4.79
C TYR A 425 0.79 14.46 -4.59
N LEU A 426 0.31 15.63 -5.00
CA LEU A 426 0.94 16.91 -4.74
C LEU A 426 -0.12 17.94 -4.34
N ILE A 427 -0.18 18.22 -3.04
CA ILE A 427 -1.00 19.31 -2.50
C ILE A 427 -0.28 20.64 -2.75
N PRO A 428 -0.98 21.72 -3.15
CA PRO A 428 -0.38 23.00 -3.42
C PRO A 428 0.47 23.52 -2.26
N GLY A 429 1.71 23.91 -2.57
CA GLY A 429 2.67 24.41 -1.57
C GLY A 429 3.45 23.31 -0.83
N GLN A 430 3.21 22.04 -1.11
CA GLN A 430 3.97 20.90 -0.57
C GLN A 430 4.97 20.33 -1.58
N LYS A 431 5.70 19.31 -1.15
CA LYS A 431 6.51 18.45 -2.04
C LYS A 431 5.66 17.27 -2.51
N PRO A 432 5.98 16.71 -3.69
CA PRO A 432 5.38 15.46 -4.14
C PRO A 432 5.55 14.36 -3.09
N LYS A 433 4.48 13.61 -2.82
CA LYS A 433 4.48 12.47 -1.94
C LYS A 433 4.07 11.22 -2.69
N THR A 434 4.72 10.10 -2.39
CA THR A 434 4.37 8.75 -2.84
C THR A 434 4.51 7.80 -1.66
N ASP A 435 3.53 6.93 -1.49
CA ASP A 435 3.51 5.88 -0.47
C ASP A 435 3.10 4.56 -1.11
N SER A 436 3.61 3.45 -0.59
CA SER A 436 3.27 2.10 -1.04
C SER A 436 2.61 1.32 0.08
N SER A 437 1.71 0.41 -0.28
CA SER A 437 1.04 -0.46 0.69
C SER A 437 2.02 -1.42 1.37
N GLU A 438 1.74 -1.73 2.63
CA GLU A 438 2.45 -2.73 3.43
C GLU A 438 1.47 -3.86 3.77
N ASN A 439 1.98 -5.04 4.13
CA ASN A 439 1.16 -6.21 4.45
C ASN A 439 0.16 -6.54 3.32
N ASN A 440 0.71 -6.80 2.13
CA ASN A 440 -0.07 -7.02 0.92
C ASN A 440 -0.82 -8.34 0.96
N PRO A 441 -2.05 -8.39 0.42
CA PRO A 441 -2.84 -9.61 0.37
C PRO A 441 -2.31 -10.60 -0.68
N GLU A 442 -2.62 -11.88 -0.47
CA GLU A 442 -2.23 -12.96 -1.35
C GLU A 442 -3.46 -13.76 -1.80
N TYR A 443 -3.51 -14.10 -3.09
CA TYR A 443 -4.45 -15.06 -3.66
C TYR A 443 -3.75 -16.39 -3.88
N TYR A 444 -4.42 -17.51 -3.61
CA TYR A 444 -3.82 -18.84 -3.63
C TYR A 444 -4.67 -19.85 -4.40
N ASP A 445 -4.02 -20.68 -5.20
CA ASP A 445 -4.59 -21.91 -5.71
C ASP A 445 -3.56 -23.02 -5.73
N GLY A 446 -4.03 -24.25 -5.64
CA GLY A 446 -3.20 -25.45 -5.66
C GLY A 446 -3.65 -26.46 -6.69
N GLY A 447 -2.96 -27.58 -6.76
CA GLY A 447 -3.30 -28.71 -7.61
C GLY A 447 -2.44 -29.94 -7.27
N PHE A 448 -2.58 -31.03 -8.01
CA PHE A 448 -1.79 -32.24 -7.81
C PHE A 448 -1.73 -33.09 -9.07
N ASN A 449 -0.71 -33.97 -9.14
CA ASN A 449 -0.55 -34.94 -10.18
C ASN A 449 -1.03 -36.33 -9.74
N ILE A 450 -1.49 -37.11 -10.70
CA ILE A 450 -1.81 -38.54 -10.55
C ILE A 450 -0.84 -39.31 -11.41
N LYS A 451 -0.24 -40.37 -10.84
CA LYS A 451 0.53 -41.40 -11.55
C LYS A 451 -0.27 -42.67 -11.60
N LYS A 452 -0.78 -43.00 -12.79
CA LYS A 452 -1.57 -44.20 -13.03
C LYS A 452 -0.70 -45.36 -13.47
N VAL A 453 -0.68 -46.43 -12.68
CA VAL A 453 0.18 -47.60 -12.91
C VAL A 453 -0.56 -48.93 -12.66
N THR A 454 0.08 -50.00 -13.09
CA THR A 454 -0.23 -51.39 -12.67
C THR A 454 0.44 -51.72 -11.34
N GLU A 455 0.14 -52.85 -10.73
CA GLU A 455 0.80 -53.34 -9.51
C GLU A 455 2.33 -53.53 -9.66
N ASP A 456 2.83 -53.72 -10.88
CA ASP A 456 4.26 -53.83 -11.18
C ASP A 456 4.91 -52.51 -11.63
N GLY A 457 4.17 -51.37 -11.53
CA GLY A 457 4.66 -50.05 -11.84
C GLY A 457 4.64 -49.66 -13.32
N THR A 458 4.00 -50.44 -14.19
CA THR A 458 3.86 -50.10 -15.61
C THR A 458 2.80 -48.99 -15.77
N ASN A 459 3.10 -47.98 -16.56
CA ASN A 459 2.19 -46.82 -16.81
C ASN A 459 0.91 -47.29 -17.53
N LEU A 460 -0.21 -46.69 -17.15
CA LEU A 460 -1.53 -46.97 -17.73
C LEU A 460 -2.18 -45.71 -18.28
N GLU A 461 -2.55 -45.75 -19.57
CA GLU A 461 -3.26 -44.72 -20.31
C GLU A 461 -4.78 -44.95 -20.28
N GLY A 462 -5.57 -43.86 -20.27
CA GLY A 462 -7.02 -43.87 -20.48
C GLY A 462 -7.86 -44.15 -19.23
N ALA A 463 -7.27 -43.98 -18.03
CA ALA A 463 -8.04 -43.88 -16.79
C ALA A 463 -8.63 -42.47 -16.65
N GLU A 464 -9.92 -42.36 -16.35
CA GLU A 464 -10.60 -41.10 -16.12
C GLU A 464 -10.85 -40.90 -14.63
N PHE A 465 -10.52 -39.71 -14.16
CA PHE A 465 -10.63 -39.32 -12.76
C PHE A 465 -11.56 -38.13 -12.58
N HIS A 466 -12.28 -38.12 -11.47
CA HIS A 466 -13.01 -37.01 -10.94
C HIS A 466 -12.54 -36.75 -9.52
N ILE A 467 -12.83 -35.56 -8.99
CA ILE A 467 -12.54 -35.20 -7.60
C ILE A 467 -13.82 -34.82 -6.86
N ALA A 468 -13.83 -35.10 -5.57
CA ALA A 468 -14.91 -34.72 -4.66
C ALA A 468 -14.34 -33.95 -3.46
N LEU A 469 -15.17 -33.17 -2.80
CA LEU A 469 -14.77 -32.34 -1.66
C LEU A 469 -14.66 -33.15 -0.37
N THR A 470 -15.44 -34.22 -0.24
CA THR A 470 -15.43 -35.09 0.93
C THR A 470 -15.43 -36.56 0.51
N LYS A 471 -15.01 -37.44 1.43
CA LYS A 471 -15.11 -38.89 1.21
C LYS A 471 -16.55 -39.33 0.98
N GLU A 472 -17.50 -38.74 1.69
CA GLU A 472 -18.91 -39.06 1.55
C GLU A 472 -19.44 -38.66 0.17
N ASP A 473 -19.04 -37.53 -0.36
CA ASP A 473 -19.38 -37.08 -1.72
C ASP A 473 -18.78 -38.03 -2.76
N ALA A 474 -17.51 -38.40 -2.58
CA ALA A 474 -16.83 -39.34 -3.46
C ALA A 474 -17.57 -40.72 -3.54
N GLU A 475 -18.01 -41.24 -2.38
CA GLU A 475 -18.77 -42.48 -2.27
C GLU A 475 -20.19 -42.39 -2.90
N LYS A 476 -20.75 -41.17 -2.96
CA LYS A 476 -22.06 -40.88 -3.56
C LYS A 476 -21.96 -40.40 -5.02
N GLU A 477 -20.79 -40.42 -5.62
CA GLU A 477 -20.53 -39.89 -6.98
C GLU A 477 -21.00 -38.41 -7.11
N ILE A 478 -20.72 -37.58 -6.10
CA ILE A 478 -20.89 -36.12 -6.13
C ILE A 478 -19.52 -35.52 -6.42
N PHE A 479 -19.35 -34.89 -7.57
CA PHE A 479 -18.06 -34.45 -8.07
C PHE A 479 -17.99 -32.91 -8.22
N LEU A 480 -16.80 -32.37 -8.06
CA LEU A 480 -16.50 -30.95 -8.24
C LEU A 480 -16.58 -30.59 -9.73
N ALA A 481 -17.20 -29.46 -10.01
CA ALA A 481 -17.33 -28.88 -11.34
C ALA A 481 -16.40 -27.66 -11.52
N ASP A 482 -16.32 -27.15 -12.74
CA ASP A 482 -15.50 -25.99 -13.12
C ASP A 482 -15.96 -24.68 -12.44
N ASP A 483 -17.23 -24.60 -12.02
CA ASP A 483 -17.79 -23.51 -11.24
C ASP A 483 -17.47 -23.57 -9.74
N GLY A 484 -16.63 -24.52 -9.31
CA GLY A 484 -16.25 -24.71 -7.91
C GLY A 484 -17.31 -25.37 -7.02
N VAL A 485 -18.44 -25.78 -7.58
CA VAL A 485 -19.54 -26.41 -6.85
C VAL A 485 -19.54 -27.95 -7.12
N ALA A 486 -19.94 -28.72 -6.12
CA ALA A 486 -20.04 -30.16 -6.25
C ALA A 486 -21.47 -30.59 -6.65
N TYR A 487 -21.59 -31.44 -7.67
CA TYR A 487 -22.86 -31.95 -8.20
C TYR A 487 -22.89 -33.47 -8.31
N PRO A 488 -24.07 -34.09 -8.21
CA PRO A 488 -24.23 -35.51 -8.52
C PRO A 488 -23.80 -35.79 -9.97
N LYS A 489 -23.10 -36.89 -10.17
CA LYS A 489 -22.67 -37.37 -11.51
C LYS A 489 -23.82 -37.39 -12.49
N GLY A 490 -23.60 -36.83 -13.68
CA GLY A 490 -24.59 -36.78 -14.75
C GLY A 490 -25.63 -35.67 -14.61
N THR A 491 -25.45 -34.70 -13.72
CA THR A 491 -26.29 -33.49 -13.64
C THR A 491 -26.23 -32.76 -14.99
N PRO A 492 -27.37 -32.49 -15.65
CA PRO A 492 -27.36 -31.85 -16.97
C PRO A 492 -26.80 -30.43 -16.93
N GLY A 493 -25.93 -30.10 -17.90
CA GLY A 493 -25.38 -28.76 -18.07
C GLY A 493 -24.22 -28.42 -17.12
N VAL A 494 -23.74 -29.38 -16.36
CA VAL A 494 -22.58 -29.26 -15.49
C VAL A 494 -21.33 -29.75 -16.18
N ASN A 495 -20.28 -28.95 -16.17
CA ASN A 495 -18.95 -29.35 -16.62
C ASN A 495 -18.15 -29.80 -15.38
N PHE A 496 -17.99 -31.09 -15.24
CA PHE A 496 -17.21 -31.65 -14.14
C PHE A 496 -15.72 -31.49 -14.37
N LEU A 497 -14.96 -31.25 -13.31
CA LEU A 497 -13.49 -31.33 -13.34
C LEU A 497 -13.10 -32.80 -13.58
N THR A 498 -12.50 -33.07 -14.73
CA THR A 498 -12.08 -34.42 -15.15
C THR A 498 -10.64 -34.40 -15.62
N SER A 499 -9.92 -35.50 -15.37
CA SER A 499 -8.58 -35.68 -15.88
C SER A 499 -8.42 -37.11 -16.37
N GLU A 500 -7.79 -37.32 -17.55
CA GLU A 500 -7.52 -38.63 -18.11
C GLU A 500 -6.01 -38.90 -18.13
N SER A 501 -5.60 -40.12 -17.73
CA SER A 501 -4.19 -40.48 -17.75
C SER A 501 -3.66 -40.64 -19.19
N ASP A 502 -2.52 -39.99 -19.46
CA ASP A 502 -1.80 -40.06 -20.74
C ASP A 502 -1.02 -41.38 -20.91
N SER A 503 -0.30 -41.51 -22.03
CA SER A 503 0.55 -42.68 -22.33
C SER A 503 1.71 -42.87 -21.34
N SER A 504 2.05 -41.85 -20.59
CA SER A 504 3.02 -41.91 -19.48
C SER A 504 2.36 -42.22 -18.13
N GLY A 505 1.04 -42.40 -18.10
CA GLY A 505 0.26 -42.63 -16.89
C GLY A 505 0.01 -41.37 -16.06
N ASN A 506 0.24 -40.18 -16.61
CA ASN A 506 0.07 -38.93 -15.87
C ASN A 506 -1.32 -38.35 -16.10
N ALA A 507 -1.95 -37.89 -15.03
CA ALA A 507 -3.12 -37.03 -15.02
C ALA A 507 -2.92 -35.94 -13.99
N LYS A 508 -3.66 -34.82 -14.06
CA LYS A 508 -3.51 -33.72 -13.14
C LYS A 508 -4.82 -33.00 -12.87
N PHE A 509 -4.88 -32.34 -11.72
CA PHE A 509 -5.93 -31.39 -11.40
C PHE A 509 -5.27 -30.09 -10.93
N ASP A 510 -5.64 -29.00 -11.56
CA ASP A 510 -5.08 -27.66 -11.32
C ASP A 510 -6.18 -26.67 -10.91
N GLY A 511 -5.77 -25.54 -10.35
CA GLY A 511 -6.66 -24.44 -9.98
C GLY A 511 -7.64 -24.80 -8.89
N LEU A 512 -7.20 -25.55 -7.90
CA LEU A 512 -8.04 -26.01 -6.80
C LEU A 512 -7.99 -25.03 -5.64
N LYS A 513 -9.17 -24.72 -5.09
CA LYS A 513 -9.30 -23.91 -3.88
C LYS A 513 -8.53 -24.54 -2.71
N LEU A 514 -7.88 -23.69 -1.92
CA LEU A 514 -7.25 -24.05 -0.64
C LEU A 514 -8.01 -23.42 0.51
N ASP A 515 -8.00 -24.08 1.68
CA ASP A 515 -8.50 -23.55 2.93
C ASP A 515 -7.31 -23.20 3.83
N TRP A 516 -7.32 -22.06 4.52
CA TRP A 516 -6.19 -21.61 5.34
C TRP A 516 -6.59 -21.06 6.70
N PHE A 517 -7.85 -21.10 7.06
CA PHE A 517 -8.37 -20.60 8.31
C PHE A 517 -9.63 -21.35 8.74
N THR A 518 -9.98 -21.24 10.01
CA THR A 518 -11.31 -21.60 10.48
C THR A 518 -12.25 -20.48 10.06
N ASP A 519 -13.00 -20.74 9.04
CA ASP A 519 -14.09 -19.89 8.56
C ASP A 519 -15.28 -20.06 9.53
N ASP A 520 -15.28 -19.27 10.60
CA ASP A 520 -16.26 -19.38 11.67
C ASP A 520 -17.67 -18.95 11.23
N ASP A 521 -17.77 -18.09 10.20
CA ASP A 521 -19.06 -17.65 9.64
C ASP A 521 -19.46 -18.39 8.35
N GLY A 522 -18.56 -19.16 7.76
CA GLY A 522 -18.80 -20.00 6.59
C GLY A 522 -18.82 -19.22 5.27
N ASP A 523 -18.28 -18.01 5.21
CA ASP A 523 -18.27 -17.17 4.01
C ASP A 523 -17.10 -17.47 3.05
N GLY A 524 -16.16 -18.31 3.45
CA GLY A 524 -14.99 -18.70 2.66
C GLY A 524 -13.89 -17.65 2.60
N LYS A 525 -13.92 -16.65 3.47
CA LYS A 525 -12.95 -15.57 3.54
C LYS A 525 -12.19 -15.58 4.85
N GLN A 526 -11.00 -14.97 4.84
CA GLN A 526 -10.29 -14.70 6.08
C GLN A 526 -11.09 -13.74 6.95
N ASP A 527 -11.30 -14.07 8.21
CA ASP A 527 -11.93 -13.16 9.15
C ASP A 527 -11.01 -11.94 9.39
N PRO A 528 -11.42 -10.72 9.04
CA PRO A 528 -10.58 -9.53 9.13
C PRO A 528 -10.16 -9.16 10.56
N ASP A 529 -10.87 -9.66 11.56
CA ASP A 529 -10.57 -9.40 12.97
C ASP A 529 -9.52 -10.36 13.54
N ASN A 530 -9.11 -11.39 12.79
CA ASN A 530 -8.11 -12.37 13.23
C ASN A 530 -6.74 -12.13 12.61
N ALA A 531 -5.96 -11.22 13.20
CA ALA A 531 -4.62 -10.90 12.75
C ALA A 531 -3.63 -12.11 12.74
N ALA A 532 -3.96 -13.19 13.46
CA ALA A 532 -3.14 -14.41 13.47
C ALA A 532 -3.25 -15.19 12.14
N GLU A 533 -4.34 -15.06 11.42
CA GLU A 533 -4.60 -15.76 10.16
C GLU A 533 -3.74 -15.22 9.00
N ALA A 534 -3.38 -13.94 9.02
CA ALA A 534 -2.44 -13.34 8.05
C ALA A 534 -1.04 -13.99 8.07
N THR A 535 -0.75 -14.81 9.07
CA THR A 535 0.56 -15.44 9.29
C THR A 535 0.54 -16.96 9.21
N TRP A 536 -0.53 -17.57 8.71
CA TRP A 536 -0.63 -19.02 8.61
C TRP A 536 0.50 -19.60 7.77
N PRO A 537 1.12 -20.72 8.24
CA PRO A 537 2.18 -21.39 7.50
C PRO A 537 1.67 -21.86 6.13
N LYS A 538 2.50 -21.67 5.11
CA LYS A 538 2.25 -22.15 3.74
C LYS A 538 2.54 -23.65 3.57
N THR A 539 3.19 -24.25 4.57
CA THR A 539 3.48 -25.69 4.64
C THR A 539 3.16 -26.23 6.01
N GLU A 540 2.92 -27.54 6.12
CA GLU A 540 2.72 -28.22 7.38
C GLU A 540 3.91 -28.00 8.32
N PRO A 541 3.68 -27.44 9.54
CA PRO A 541 4.73 -27.25 10.53
C PRO A 541 5.30 -28.61 11.00
N ALA A 542 6.61 -28.66 11.27
CA ALA A 542 7.29 -29.89 11.69
C ALA A 542 6.72 -30.56 12.95
N GLY A 543 5.88 -29.88 13.72
CA GLY A 543 5.17 -30.37 14.90
C GLY A 543 3.69 -30.66 14.70
N GLY A 544 3.19 -30.56 13.48
CA GLY A 544 1.75 -30.52 13.17
C GLY A 544 1.14 -29.16 13.54
N GLY A 545 -0.03 -28.86 13.03
CA GLY A 545 -0.76 -27.62 13.26
C GLY A 545 -1.43 -27.14 11.99
N ASP A 546 -2.13 -26.03 12.10
CA ASP A 546 -2.86 -25.46 10.97
C ASP A 546 -1.91 -24.83 9.94
N TYR A 547 -2.21 -25.01 8.67
CA TYR A 547 -1.50 -24.45 7.54
C TYR A 547 -2.42 -24.35 6.31
N ILE A 548 -1.97 -23.67 5.27
CA ILE A 548 -2.77 -23.49 4.05
C ILE A 548 -2.81 -24.80 3.25
N HIS A 549 -3.92 -25.48 3.25
CA HIS A 549 -4.12 -26.73 2.53
C HIS A 549 -5.60 -27.06 2.34
N LYS A 550 -5.89 -28.06 1.51
CA LYS A 550 -7.22 -28.67 1.41
C LYS A 550 -7.12 -30.12 0.97
N SER A 551 -7.92 -31.01 1.59
CA SER A 551 -8.09 -32.39 1.15
C SER A 551 -9.10 -32.51 0.03
N TYR A 552 -8.75 -33.29 -0.99
CA TYR A 552 -9.65 -33.69 -2.06
C TYR A 552 -9.68 -35.23 -2.16
N TRP A 553 -10.77 -35.75 -2.68
CA TRP A 553 -10.96 -37.19 -2.82
C TRP A 553 -11.03 -37.57 -4.29
N VAL A 554 -10.07 -38.38 -4.77
CA VAL A 554 -9.94 -38.82 -6.15
C VAL A 554 -10.77 -40.10 -6.37
N VAL A 555 -11.58 -40.08 -7.40
CA VAL A 555 -12.40 -41.20 -7.82
C VAL A 555 -12.08 -41.56 -9.25
N GLU A 556 -11.66 -42.81 -9.52
CA GLU A 556 -11.53 -43.31 -10.87
C GLU A 556 -12.93 -43.71 -11.39
N THR A 557 -13.40 -43.02 -12.41
CA THR A 557 -14.74 -43.25 -12.99
C THR A 557 -14.70 -44.12 -14.24
N LYS A 558 -13.52 -44.29 -14.83
CA LYS A 558 -13.26 -45.19 -15.97
C LYS A 558 -11.86 -45.81 -15.81
N SER A 559 -11.77 -47.13 -15.84
CA SER A 559 -10.49 -47.84 -15.81
C SER A 559 -9.90 -48.02 -17.19
N PRO A 560 -8.56 -48.14 -17.32
CA PRO A 560 -7.92 -48.58 -18.55
C PRO A 560 -8.45 -49.93 -19.04
N ALA A 561 -8.39 -50.17 -20.36
CA ALA A 561 -8.85 -51.41 -20.95
C ALA A 561 -8.06 -52.62 -20.39
N GLY A 562 -8.78 -53.62 -19.88
CA GLY A 562 -8.16 -54.85 -19.30
C GLY A 562 -7.88 -54.75 -17.80
N TYR A 563 -8.24 -53.67 -17.14
CA TYR A 563 -8.02 -53.45 -15.72
C TYR A 563 -9.32 -53.28 -14.93
N GLU A 564 -9.30 -53.63 -13.65
CA GLU A 564 -10.41 -53.41 -12.73
C GLU A 564 -10.44 -51.93 -12.32
N LEU A 565 -11.65 -51.40 -12.10
CA LEU A 565 -11.84 -50.05 -11.59
C LEU A 565 -11.34 -49.93 -10.14
N LEU A 566 -10.70 -48.82 -9.79
CA LEU A 566 -10.40 -48.50 -8.41
C LEU A 566 -11.71 -48.33 -7.60
N LYS A 567 -11.87 -49.13 -6.54
CA LYS A 567 -13.15 -49.22 -5.82
C LYS A 567 -13.26 -48.26 -4.63
N THR A 568 -12.15 -47.74 -4.21
CA THR A 568 -12.07 -46.89 -3.00
C THR A 568 -11.53 -45.54 -3.38
N PRO A 569 -12.26 -44.45 -3.08
CA PRO A 569 -11.75 -43.10 -3.25
C PRO A 569 -10.43 -42.92 -2.49
N GLN A 570 -9.50 -42.16 -3.04
CA GLN A 570 -8.20 -41.87 -2.41
C GLN A 570 -8.12 -40.40 -2.05
N GLU A 571 -7.68 -40.13 -0.83
CA GLU A 571 -7.45 -38.77 -0.36
C GLU A 571 -6.12 -38.23 -0.86
N VAL A 572 -6.10 -36.95 -1.25
CA VAL A 572 -4.91 -36.19 -1.55
C VAL A 572 -4.99 -34.87 -0.81
N VAL A 573 -3.91 -34.49 -0.12
CA VAL A 573 -3.77 -33.18 0.52
C VAL A 573 -3.02 -32.28 -0.45
N VAL A 574 -3.62 -31.16 -0.77
CA VAL A 574 -3.06 -30.11 -1.66
C VAL A 574 -2.69 -28.91 -0.81
N ASP A 575 -1.49 -28.39 -0.96
CA ASP A 575 -1.00 -27.17 -0.31
C ASP A 575 -0.30 -26.25 -1.31
N LEU A 576 0.18 -25.09 -0.87
CA LEU A 576 0.82 -24.10 -1.72
C LEU A 576 2.16 -24.55 -2.32
N TYR A 577 2.84 -25.50 -1.69
CA TYR A 577 4.16 -25.98 -2.13
C TYR A 577 4.09 -27.16 -3.08
N THR A 578 2.92 -27.70 -3.25
CA THR A 578 2.71 -28.80 -4.18
C THR A 578 2.82 -28.36 -5.63
N HIS A 579 3.07 -27.07 -5.88
CA HIS A 579 3.10 -26.45 -7.20
C HIS A 579 4.25 -25.50 -7.52
N GLU A 580 5.25 -25.34 -6.66
CA GLU A 580 6.45 -24.69 -7.13
C GLU A 580 7.18 -25.58 -8.14
N ASP A 581 6.64 -25.70 -9.34
CA ASP A 581 7.42 -26.11 -10.49
C ASP A 581 8.28 -24.93 -10.99
N VAL A 582 9.23 -24.57 -10.17
CA VAL A 582 10.41 -23.85 -10.64
C VAL A 582 11.57 -24.84 -10.52
N SER A 583 11.69 -25.71 -11.53
CA SER A 583 12.84 -26.60 -11.70
C SER A 583 13.02 -27.70 -10.63
N GLY A 584 12.07 -28.63 -10.50
CA GLY A 584 12.26 -29.89 -9.78
C GLY A 584 11.68 -29.93 -8.36
N ALA A 585 10.76 -29.06 -8.02
CA ALA A 585 9.96 -29.16 -6.81
C ALA A 585 8.93 -30.29 -6.93
N ILE A 586 8.70 -30.98 -5.84
CA ILE A 586 7.84 -32.16 -5.72
C ILE A 586 6.39 -31.69 -5.74
N VAL A 587 5.75 -31.84 -6.86
CA VAL A 587 4.29 -31.81 -6.94
C VAL A 587 3.78 -33.07 -6.22
N PRO A 588 2.76 -33.02 -5.34
CA PRO A 588 2.21 -34.23 -4.77
C PRO A 588 1.75 -35.13 -5.90
N GLU A 589 2.35 -36.28 -5.96
CA GLU A 589 1.97 -37.31 -6.92
C GLU A 589 1.17 -38.41 -6.20
N LEU A 590 -0.11 -38.48 -6.50
CA LEU A 590 -0.95 -39.58 -6.03
C LEU A 590 -0.75 -40.77 -6.96
N THR A 591 -0.12 -41.83 -6.48
CA THR A 591 -0.02 -43.09 -7.24
C THR A 591 -1.31 -43.88 -7.15
N VAL A 592 -1.95 -44.15 -8.30
CA VAL A 592 -3.17 -44.94 -8.40
C VAL A 592 -2.88 -46.25 -9.16
N GLU A 593 -3.01 -47.37 -8.45
CA GLU A 593 -2.74 -48.71 -9.01
C GLU A 593 -4.04 -49.41 -9.43
N ASN A 594 -4.03 -50.04 -10.61
CA ASN A 594 -5.10 -50.92 -11.02
C ASN A 594 -4.62 -52.38 -11.20
N LYS A 595 -5.49 -53.28 -10.81
CA LYS A 595 -5.29 -54.74 -10.99
C LYS A 595 -5.81 -55.18 -12.35
N SER A 596 -5.10 -56.08 -12.98
CA SER A 596 -5.58 -56.70 -14.20
C SER A 596 -6.91 -57.44 -13.97
N LYS A 597 -7.83 -57.35 -14.93
CA LYS A 597 -9.05 -58.14 -14.90
C LYS A 597 -8.71 -59.60 -14.93
N THR A 598 -9.28 -60.36 -14.02
CA THR A 598 -9.20 -61.83 -14.06
C THR A 598 -10.26 -62.37 -15.01
N ASP A 599 -9.86 -63.29 -15.88
CA ASP A 599 -10.83 -64.06 -16.67
C ASP A 599 -11.75 -64.83 -15.74
N LEU A 600 -13.03 -64.52 -15.82
CA LEU A 600 -14.01 -65.32 -15.09
C LEU A 600 -14.01 -66.75 -15.70
N PRO A 601 -14.07 -67.79 -14.85
CA PRO A 601 -14.18 -69.15 -15.38
C PRO A 601 -15.41 -69.26 -16.31
N PHE A 602 -15.24 -69.95 -17.40
CA PHE A 602 -16.32 -70.15 -18.37
C PHE A 602 -17.53 -70.84 -17.73
N THR A 603 -18.42 -70.07 -17.11
CA THR A 603 -19.68 -70.57 -16.52
C THR A 603 -20.87 -70.59 -17.49
N GLY A 604 -20.69 -70.10 -18.72
CA GLY A 604 -21.68 -70.05 -19.79
C GLY A 604 -21.01 -69.72 -21.12
N GLY A 605 -21.39 -70.27 -22.20
CA GLY A 605 -20.84 -70.11 -23.55
C GLY A 605 -19.95 -71.28 -24.01
N THR A 606 -18.90 -70.98 -24.77
CA THR A 606 -18.03 -71.96 -25.42
C THR A 606 -17.36 -72.96 -24.46
N GLY A 607 -17.01 -72.51 -23.21
CA GLY A 607 -16.40 -73.37 -22.20
C GLY A 607 -17.34 -74.44 -21.66
N THR A 608 -18.59 -74.10 -21.40
CA THR A 608 -19.64 -75.01 -20.97
C THR A 608 -19.94 -76.00 -22.09
N MET A 609 -19.93 -75.53 -23.35
CA MET A 609 -20.11 -76.37 -24.52
C MET A 609 -18.95 -77.39 -24.70
N LEU A 610 -17.72 -76.99 -24.44
CA LEU A 610 -16.56 -77.86 -24.48
C LEU A 610 -16.59 -78.90 -23.36
N ILE A 611 -17.00 -78.58 -22.16
CA ILE A 611 -17.20 -79.57 -21.08
C ILE A 611 -18.32 -80.49 -21.37
N ILE A 612 -19.43 -80.03 -21.95
CA ILE A 612 -20.54 -80.88 -22.39
C ILE A 612 -20.11 -81.84 -23.53
N ILE A 613 -19.33 -81.35 -24.50
CA ILE A 613 -18.79 -82.15 -25.57
C ILE A 613 -17.84 -83.22 -25.03
N ILE A 614 -16.97 -82.93 -24.13
CA ILE A 614 -16.07 -83.89 -23.48
C ILE A 614 -16.89 -84.93 -22.68
N ALA A 615 -17.88 -84.49 -21.92
CA ALA A 615 -18.74 -85.35 -21.14
C ALA A 615 -19.56 -86.32 -22.06
N ILE A 616 -20.12 -85.84 -23.17
CA ILE A 616 -20.83 -86.64 -24.17
C ILE A 616 -19.86 -87.63 -24.85
N GLY A 617 -18.65 -87.18 -25.19
CA GLY A 617 -17.59 -88.04 -25.73
C GLY A 617 -17.19 -89.12 -24.75
N ALA A 618 -17.03 -88.85 -23.47
CA ALA A 618 -16.73 -89.86 -22.45
C ALA A 618 -17.89 -90.90 -22.27
N ILE A 619 -19.14 -90.41 -22.29
CA ILE A 619 -20.34 -91.30 -22.21
C ILE A 619 -20.44 -92.20 -23.45
N THR A 620 -20.20 -91.67 -24.65
CA THR A 620 -20.22 -92.47 -25.88
C THR A 620 -19.12 -93.47 -25.91
N ILE A 621 -17.92 -93.15 -25.48
CA ILE A 621 -16.80 -94.10 -25.37
C ILE A 621 -17.13 -95.18 -24.32
N GLY A 622 -17.67 -94.78 -23.18
CA GLY A 622 -18.06 -95.65 -22.08
C GLY A 622 -19.18 -96.64 -22.52
N THR A 623 -20.20 -96.14 -23.20
CA THR A 623 -21.28 -96.97 -23.71
C THR A 623 -20.83 -97.93 -24.84
N ALA A 624 -19.92 -97.47 -25.72
CA ALA A 624 -19.30 -98.33 -26.72
C ALA A 624 -18.45 -99.42 -26.08
N ALA A 625 -17.67 -99.09 -25.06
CA ALA A 625 -16.89 -100.09 -24.32
C ALA A 625 -17.76 -101.12 -23.60
N ILE A 626 -18.88 -100.71 -23.01
CA ILE A 626 -19.86 -101.66 -22.41
C ILE A 626 -20.53 -102.52 -23.46
N ALA A 627 -20.89 -102.00 -24.62
CA ALA A 627 -21.49 -102.71 -25.70
C ALA A 627 -20.51 -103.75 -26.28
N ILE A 628 -19.21 -103.38 -26.39
CA ILE A 628 -18.15 -104.29 -26.85
C ILE A 628 -17.92 -105.44 -25.82
N ASP A 629 -17.90 -105.12 -24.54
CA ASP A 629 -17.73 -106.06 -23.44
C ASP A 629 -18.92 -107.03 -23.36
N LYS A 630 -20.17 -106.54 -23.51
CA LYS A 630 -21.35 -107.40 -23.63
C LYS A 630 -21.27 -108.31 -24.80
N LYS A 631 -20.81 -107.88 -25.96
CA LYS A 631 -20.66 -108.66 -27.15
C LYS A 631 -19.56 -109.75 -27.02
N ARG A 632 -18.53 -109.49 -26.28
CA ARG A 632 -17.45 -110.40 -25.94
C ARG A 632 -17.87 -111.50 -24.93
N ARG A 633 -18.86 -111.27 -24.08
CA ARG A 633 -19.37 -112.20 -23.08
C ARG A 633 -20.52 -113.06 -23.63
N ALA A 634 -21.02 -112.84 -24.85
CA ALA A 634 -22.12 -113.49 -25.50
C ALA A 634 -21.67 -114.44 -26.67
N VAL A 635 -20.37 -114.66 -26.78
CA VAL A 635 -19.72 -115.67 -27.66
C VAL A 635 -18.97 -116.63 -26.67
#